data_c462edd9687dedfc68ac72756c8f44e7
#
_entry.id   c462edd9687dedfc68ac72756c8f44e7
#
_cell.length_a   1.000
_cell.length_b   1.000
_cell.length_c   1.000
_cell.angle_alpha   90.00
_cell.angle_beta   90.00
_cell.angle_gamma   90.00
#
_symmetry.space_group_name_H-M   'P 1'
#
loop_
_entity.id
_entity.type
_entity.pdbx_description
1 polymer ?
#
loop_
_entity_poly.entity_id
_entity_poly.type
_entity_poly.pdbx_seq_one_letter_code
_entity_poly.pdbx_strand_id
1 'polypeptide(L)'
;MHQTASELAVLLDGSVSGNPDIRVKRLAKIESAGPHSVSFLANPEYERYIYSTEASIVIVNEGFEPSQPLPQGLTLIRVEDAYRAFARLLEAYDSVLKRTQGVHPTASVDPEATVGEDCFIGPGVVVEQGAVIGDRVELHAHVHVGREVRIGHDSMLHSGVRVLDRCVIGKRCTIQSGAVLGSDGFGFAPKDDGSYAKVPQTGNVIMEDDCEVGAMTTIDRATIGSTILRRGCKLDNLIQVAHNVTIGESTVIAAQTGIAGSTTIGAKCMIGGQVGIGGHLTIANGSKIAAKSGVSASLKDKGLTYQGNPAMPIKQFQAFHIALRRLARIPLTERLEAIEEALNFDQTTSDVGVNHSRG
;
A
#
# COMPACT_ATOMS: atom_id res chain seq x y z
N MET A 1 -12.42 6.31 -25.66
CA MET A 1 -11.15 6.53 -26.34
C MET A 1 -11.39 6.42 -27.86
N HIS A 2 -10.96 7.38 -28.65
CA HIS A 2 -11.05 7.34 -30.12
C HIS A 2 -9.81 8.04 -30.68
N GLN A 3 -8.64 7.45 -30.48
CA GLN A 3 -7.36 8.05 -30.82
C GLN A 3 -6.66 7.27 -31.92
N THR A 4 -5.91 7.97 -32.78
CA THR A 4 -5.03 7.39 -33.78
C THR A 4 -3.69 6.99 -33.16
N ALA A 5 -2.91 6.14 -33.88
CA ALA A 5 -1.55 5.80 -33.45
C ALA A 5 -0.67 7.04 -33.37
N SER A 6 -0.82 8.01 -34.30
CA SER A 6 -0.09 9.29 -34.25
C SER A 6 -0.42 10.09 -33.00
N GLU A 7 -1.71 10.24 -32.65
CA GLU A 7 -2.12 10.97 -31.44
C GLU A 7 -1.60 10.31 -30.15
N LEU A 8 -1.62 8.98 -30.10
CA LEU A 8 -1.05 8.23 -28.98
C LEU A 8 0.47 8.36 -28.88
N ALA A 9 1.18 8.32 -30.02
CA ALA A 9 2.61 8.49 -30.04
C ALA A 9 3.03 9.88 -29.52
N VAL A 10 2.31 10.92 -29.88
CA VAL A 10 2.53 12.28 -29.34
C VAL A 10 2.28 12.33 -27.84
N LEU A 11 1.19 11.72 -27.36
CA LEU A 11 0.86 11.64 -25.93
C LEU A 11 1.94 10.94 -25.12
N LEU A 12 2.57 9.91 -25.71
CA LEU A 12 3.51 9.02 -25.03
C LEU A 12 4.99 9.35 -25.30
N ASP A 13 5.29 10.44 -26.01
CA ASP A 13 6.62 10.84 -26.47
C ASP A 13 7.32 9.71 -27.26
N GLY A 14 6.57 9.04 -28.13
CA GLY A 14 7.02 7.89 -28.91
C GLY A 14 6.97 8.10 -30.41
N SER A 15 7.41 7.08 -31.16
CA SER A 15 7.37 7.02 -32.61
C SER A 15 6.48 5.89 -33.11
N VAL A 16 5.81 6.09 -34.26
CA VAL A 16 4.94 5.11 -34.90
C VAL A 16 5.73 4.26 -35.89
N SER A 17 5.59 2.93 -35.79
CA SER A 17 6.09 1.95 -36.77
C SER A 17 4.89 1.15 -37.28
N GLY A 18 4.38 1.49 -38.45
CA GLY A 18 3.18 0.92 -39.05
C GLY A 18 2.20 1.99 -39.55
N ASN A 19 0.91 1.76 -39.39
CA ASN A 19 -0.13 2.70 -39.87
C ASN A 19 -0.40 3.81 -38.86
N PRO A 20 -0.04 5.09 -39.13
CA PRO A 20 -0.22 6.20 -38.20
C PRO A 20 -1.69 6.57 -37.95
N ASP A 21 -2.57 6.25 -38.90
CA ASP A 21 -3.98 6.63 -38.84
C ASP A 21 -4.90 5.56 -38.23
N ILE A 22 -4.33 4.40 -37.85
CA ILE A 22 -5.12 3.34 -37.24
C ILE A 22 -5.72 3.82 -35.92
N ARG A 23 -7.03 3.56 -35.75
CA ARG A 23 -7.79 4.04 -34.59
C ARG A 23 -8.06 2.94 -33.59
N VAL A 24 -7.94 3.29 -32.32
CA VAL A 24 -8.26 2.40 -31.20
C VAL A 24 -9.38 2.97 -30.34
N LYS A 25 -10.15 2.08 -29.73
CA LYS A 25 -11.32 2.42 -28.90
C LYS A 25 -11.19 1.93 -27.46
N ARG A 26 -10.29 0.99 -27.20
CA ARG A 26 -10.17 0.33 -25.89
C ARG A 26 -8.73 -0.09 -25.59
N LEU A 27 -8.45 -0.20 -24.31
CA LEU A 27 -7.26 -0.85 -23.77
C LEU A 27 -7.54 -2.36 -23.64
N ALA A 28 -6.56 -3.22 -23.91
CA ALA A 28 -6.69 -4.65 -23.74
C ALA A 28 -5.35 -5.29 -23.35
N LYS A 29 -5.41 -6.45 -22.67
CA LYS A 29 -4.23 -7.28 -22.42
C LYS A 29 -3.73 -7.86 -23.73
N ILE A 30 -2.41 -7.98 -23.90
CA ILE A 30 -1.80 -8.46 -25.14
C ILE A 30 -2.28 -9.86 -25.53
N GLU A 31 -2.55 -10.71 -24.54
CA GLU A 31 -3.01 -12.11 -24.73
C GLU A 31 -4.43 -12.23 -25.27
N SER A 32 -5.27 -11.23 -25.00
CA SER A 32 -6.71 -11.27 -25.34
C SER A 32 -7.19 -10.03 -26.10
N ALA A 33 -6.25 -9.25 -26.62
CA ALA A 33 -6.55 -8.06 -27.39
C ALA A 33 -7.19 -8.43 -28.73
N GLY A 34 -8.26 -7.73 -29.07
CA GLY A 34 -8.92 -7.85 -30.37
C GLY A 34 -8.77 -6.57 -31.19
N PRO A 35 -9.40 -6.50 -32.38
CA PRO A 35 -9.34 -5.33 -33.25
C PRO A 35 -9.75 -4.02 -32.55
N HIS A 36 -9.17 -2.92 -32.96
CA HIS A 36 -9.37 -1.58 -32.40
C HIS A 36 -8.96 -1.44 -30.93
N SER A 37 -8.04 -2.28 -30.45
CA SER A 37 -7.47 -2.15 -29.12
C SER A 37 -6.01 -1.72 -29.18
N VAL A 38 -5.55 -1.04 -28.10
CA VAL A 38 -4.14 -0.80 -27.80
C VAL A 38 -3.73 -1.66 -26.61
N SER A 39 -2.56 -2.26 -26.73
CA SER A 39 -1.90 -3.03 -25.68
C SER A 39 -0.47 -2.55 -25.45
N PHE A 40 0.27 -3.18 -24.55
CA PHE A 40 1.68 -2.88 -24.31
C PHE A 40 2.48 -4.14 -24.04
N LEU A 41 3.78 -4.09 -24.31
CA LEU A 41 4.76 -5.13 -24.03
C LEU A 41 5.98 -4.48 -23.35
N ALA A 42 6.04 -4.59 -22.02
CA ALA A 42 7.16 -4.11 -21.22
C ALA A 42 7.98 -5.29 -20.65
N ASN A 43 7.34 -6.43 -20.34
CA ASN A 43 8.00 -7.61 -19.79
C ASN A 43 8.27 -8.63 -20.91
N PRO A 44 9.54 -9.04 -21.13
CA PRO A 44 9.92 -10.03 -22.17
C PRO A 44 9.18 -11.38 -22.06
N GLU A 45 8.74 -11.79 -20.89
CA GLU A 45 7.97 -13.03 -20.71
C GLU A 45 6.67 -13.06 -21.50
N TYR A 46 6.12 -11.89 -21.84
CA TYR A 46 4.90 -11.73 -22.63
C TYR A 46 5.18 -11.56 -24.13
N GLU A 47 6.44 -11.56 -24.57
CA GLU A 47 6.81 -11.38 -25.99
C GLU A 47 6.11 -12.38 -26.90
N ARG A 48 5.97 -13.63 -26.47
CA ARG A 48 5.26 -14.68 -27.25
C ARG A 48 3.87 -14.27 -27.72
N TYR A 49 3.19 -13.39 -27.00
CA TYR A 49 1.83 -12.97 -27.33
C TYR A 49 1.77 -11.90 -28.41
N ILE A 50 2.85 -11.14 -28.66
CA ILE A 50 2.82 -10.13 -29.73
C ILE A 50 2.71 -10.75 -31.12
N TYR A 51 3.14 -11.98 -31.30
CA TYR A 51 3.11 -12.71 -32.57
C TYR A 51 1.73 -13.30 -32.91
N SER A 52 0.82 -13.34 -31.93
CA SER A 52 -0.54 -13.87 -32.12
C SER A 52 -1.63 -12.87 -31.72
N THR A 53 -1.26 -11.67 -31.27
CA THR A 53 -2.23 -10.67 -30.83
C THR A 53 -3.05 -10.13 -32.00
N GLU A 54 -4.33 -9.87 -31.76
CA GLU A 54 -5.21 -9.12 -32.67
C GLU A 54 -5.30 -7.63 -32.32
N ALA A 55 -4.44 -7.15 -31.39
CA ALA A 55 -4.37 -5.74 -31.09
C ALA A 55 -4.05 -4.91 -32.34
N SER A 56 -4.68 -3.76 -32.50
CA SER A 56 -4.34 -2.84 -33.58
C SER A 56 -3.05 -2.07 -33.33
N ILE A 57 -2.75 -1.78 -32.04
CA ILE A 57 -1.54 -1.07 -31.59
C ILE A 57 -0.94 -1.81 -30.42
N VAL A 58 0.40 -1.95 -30.41
CA VAL A 58 1.16 -2.38 -29.22
C VAL A 58 2.25 -1.37 -28.91
N ILE A 59 2.28 -0.90 -27.66
CA ILE A 59 3.34 -0.02 -27.15
C ILE A 59 4.51 -0.90 -26.72
N VAL A 60 5.71 -0.61 -27.23
CA VAL A 60 6.94 -1.37 -26.98
C VAL A 60 8.09 -0.43 -26.64
N ASN A 61 9.12 -0.95 -25.98
CA ASN A 61 10.35 -0.20 -25.80
C ASN A 61 11.05 0.08 -27.15
N GLU A 62 11.77 1.21 -27.29
CA GLU A 62 12.47 1.59 -28.53
C GLU A 62 13.38 0.48 -29.05
N GLY A 63 14.11 -0.20 -28.16
CA GLY A 63 15.02 -1.28 -28.48
C GLY A 63 14.35 -2.63 -28.76
N PHE A 64 13.02 -2.70 -28.83
CA PHE A 64 12.34 -3.97 -29.10
C PHE A 64 12.58 -4.43 -30.54
N GLU A 65 13.24 -5.58 -30.71
CA GLU A 65 13.47 -6.25 -31.98
C GLU A 65 12.67 -7.57 -31.99
N PRO A 66 11.65 -7.70 -32.86
CA PRO A 66 10.82 -8.89 -32.90
C PRO A 66 11.63 -10.10 -33.40
N SER A 67 11.57 -11.21 -32.67
CA SER A 67 12.25 -12.48 -33.05
C SER A 67 11.53 -13.27 -34.13
N GLN A 68 10.28 -12.89 -34.45
CA GLN A 68 9.43 -13.51 -35.47
C GLN A 68 8.64 -12.44 -36.22
N PRO A 69 8.09 -12.75 -37.40
CA PRO A 69 7.21 -11.83 -38.12
C PRO A 69 6.01 -11.42 -37.26
N LEU A 70 5.73 -10.10 -37.21
CA LEU A 70 4.57 -9.58 -36.52
C LEU A 70 3.28 -9.80 -37.32
N PRO A 71 2.09 -9.83 -36.65
CA PRO A 71 0.81 -9.93 -37.31
C PRO A 71 0.61 -8.82 -38.36
N GLN A 72 0.01 -9.16 -39.48
CA GLN A 72 -0.25 -8.21 -40.55
C GLN A 72 -1.21 -7.11 -40.07
N GLY A 73 -0.82 -5.85 -40.28
CA GLY A 73 -1.60 -4.68 -39.86
C GLY A 73 -1.37 -4.23 -38.40
N LEU A 74 -0.55 -4.94 -37.63
CA LEU A 74 -0.13 -4.48 -36.30
C LEU A 74 0.72 -3.23 -36.43
N THR A 75 0.39 -2.21 -35.63
CA THR A 75 1.17 -0.96 -35.53
C THR A 75 1.87 -0.93 -34.18
N LEU A 76 3.15 -0.60 -34.16
CA LEU A 76 3.92 -0.41 -32.93
C LEU A 76 4.03 1.08 -32.60
N ILE A 77 3.93 1.42 -31.33
CA ILE A 77 4.38 2.70 -30.78
C ILE A 77 5.62 2.43 -29.95
N ARG A 78 6.77 2.94 -30.42
CA ARG A 78 8.06 2.78 -29.76
C ARG A 78 8.30 3.93 -28.82
N VAL A 79 8.61 3.61 -27.54
CA VAL A 79 8.82 4.57 -26.46
C VAL A 79 10.05 4.18 -25.65
N GLU A 80 10.65 5.11 -24.91
CA GLU A 80 11.80 4.83 -24.04
C GLU A 80 11.47 3.75 -23.00
N ASP A 81 10.31 3.82 -22.34
CA ASP A 81 9.83 2.88 -21.32
C ASP A 81 8.35 2.58 -21.54
N ALA A 82 8.05 1.40 -22.06
CA ALA A 82 6.68 0.96 -22.36
C ALA A 82 5.79 0.86 -21.13
N TYR A 83 6.35 0.56 -19.96
CA TYR A 83 5.57 0.49 -18.72
C TYR A 83 5.13 1.88 -18.25
N ARG A 84 6.05 2.84 -18.25
CA ARG A 84 5.74 4.25 -17.92
C ARG A 84 4.78 4.87 -18.94
N ALA A 85 4.99 4.62 -20.23
CA ALA A 85 4.10 5.09 -21.27
C ALA A 85 2.68 4.54 -21.10
N PHE A 86 2.55 3.26 -20.76
CA PHE A 86 1.25 2.66 -20.49
C PHE A 86 0.57 3.27 -19.24
N ALA A 87 1.32 3.53 -18.16
CA ALA A 87 0.80 4.24 -17.00
C ALA A 87 0.26 5.62 -17.37
N ARG A 88 1.01 6.43 -18.16
CA ARG A 88 0.53 7.73 -18.69
C ARG A 88 -0.74 7.59 -19.53
N LEU A 89 -0.83 6.54 -20.34
CA LEU A 89 -2.04 6.27 -21.13
C LEU A 89 -3.25 5.97 -20.24
N LEU A 90 -3.07 5.19 -19.16
CA LEU A 90 -4.11 4.92 -18.18
C LEU A 90 -4.57 6.19 -17.46
N GLU A 91 -3.63 7.05 -17.04
CA GLU A 91 -3.93 8.35 -16.43
C GLU A 91 -4.73 9.25 -17.37
N ALA A 92 -4.31 9.34 -18.63
CA ALA A 92 -5.03 10.12 -19.65
C ALA A 92 -6.44 9.56 -19.92
N TYR A 93 -6.59 8.23 -19.88
CA TYR A 93 -7.89 7.58 -20.03
C TYR A 93 -8.81 7.87 -18.83
N ASP A 94 -8.29 7.78 -17.62
CA ASP A 94 -9.03 8.05 -16.40
C ASP A 94 -9.48 9.52 -16.32
N SER A 95 -8.63 10.45 -16.77
CA SER A 95 -8.95 11.88 -16.80
C SER A 95 -10.18 12.24 -17.68
N VAL A 96 -10.48 11.42 -18.70
CA VAL A 96 -11.66 11.58 -19.56
C VAL A 96 -12.94 11.14 -18.84
N LEU A 97 -12.82 10.31 -17.80
CA LEU A 97 -13.94 9.81 -16.99
C LEU A 97 -14.28 10.73 -15.81
N LYS A 98 -13.69 11.94 -15.76
CA LYS A 98 -13.95 12.89 -14.66
C LYS A 98 -15.43 13.15 -14.46
N ARG A 99 -15.82 13.21 -13.19
CA ARG A 99 -17.19 13.46 -12.79
C ARG A 99 -17.60 14.90 -13.04
N THR A 100 -18.89 15.11 -13.21
CA THR A 100 -19.43 16.47 -13.36
C THR A 100 -19.25 17.22 -12.03
N GLN A 101 -18.61 18.36 -12.06
CA GLN A 101 -18.42 19.24 -10.91
C GLN A 101 -19.74 19.70 -10.31
N GLY A 102 -19.72 20.08 -9.05
CA GLY A 102 -20.86 20.64 -8.32
C GLY A 102 -21.24 19.83 -7.10
N VAL A 103 -22.24 20.32 -6.38
CA VAL A 103 -22.77 19.73 -5.16
C VAL A 103 -24.06 18.97 -5.48
N HIS A 104 -24.09 17.67 -5.20
CA HIS A 104 -25.26 16.85 -5.43
C HIS A 104 -26.41 17.30 -4.48
N PRO A 105 -27.68 17.34 -4.95
CA PRO A 105 -28.81 17.81 -4.14
C PRO A 105 -29.04 17.06 -2.82
N THR A 106 -28.56 15.82 -2.69
CA THR A 106 -28.66 15.03 -1.45
C THR A 106 -27.44 15.15 -0.55
N ALA A 107 -26.43 15.95 -0.91
CA ALA A 107 -25.31 16.25 -0.03
C ALA A 107 -25.74 17.26 1.05
N SER A 108 -25.22 17.10 2.25
CA SER A 108 -25.40 18.03 3.36
C SER A 108 -24.08 18.73 3.63
N VAL A 109 -24.00 20.01 3.31
CA VAL A 109 -22.82 20.85 3.57
C VAL A 109 -23.22 21.91 4.59
N ASP A 110 -22.52 21.94 5.73
CA ASP A 110 -22.76 22.93 6.77
C ASP A 110 -22.47 24.33 6.23
N PRO A 111 -23.31 25.36 6.57
CA PRO A 111 -23.12 26.74 6.12
C PRO A 111 -21.78 27.38 6.54
N GLU A 112 -21.16 26.90 7.62
CA GLU A 112 -19.85 27.38 8.08
C GLU A 112 -18.68 26.58 7.46
N ALA A 113 -18.95 25.56 6.64
CA ALA A 113 -17.92 24.88 5.87
C ALA A 113 -17.52 25.69 4.64
N THR A 114 -16.26 25.61 4.28
CA THR A 114 -15.74 26.24 3.06
C THR A 114 -15.46 25.16 2.01
N VAL A 115 -16.00 25.31 0.80
CA VAL A 115 -15.76 24.44 -0.34
C VAL A 115 -15.10 25.25 -1.46
N GLY A 116 -13.96 24.79 -1.94
CA GLY A 116 -13.21 25.43 -3.00
C GLY A 116 -13.86 25.31 -4.38
N GLU A 117 -13.17 25.81 -5.39
CA GLU A 117 -13.63 25.80 -6.78
C GLU A 117 -13.52 24.41 -7.42
N ASP A 118 -14.36 24.14 -8.42
CA ASP A 118 -14.34 22.92 -9.24
C ASP A 118 -14.44 21.59 -8.49
N CYS A 119 -15.00 21.59 -7.29
CA CYS A 119 -15.20 20.39 -6.50
C CYS A 119 -16.33 19.52 -7.04
N PHE A 120 -16.23 18.20 -6.83
CA PHE A 120 -17.32 17.24 -6.93
C PHE A 120 -17.74 16.78 -5.54
N ILE A 121 -18.96 17.12 -5.12
CA ILE A 121 -19.55 16.68 -3.85
C ILE A 121 -20.71 15.75 -4.17
N GLY A 122 -20.47 14.45 -4.04
CA GLY A 122 -21.37 13.39 -4.47
C GLY A 122 -22.60 13.18 -3.60
N PRO A 123 -23.47 12.23 -3.99
CA PRO A 123 -24.74 11.97 -3.27
C PRO A 123 -24.46 11.46 -1.84
N GLY A 124 -25.25 11.99 -0.89
CA GLY A 124 -25.18 11.59 0.51
C GLY A 124 -23.88 11.95 1.23
N VAL A 125 -23.06 12.83 0.65
CA VAL A 125 -21.89 13.40 1.33
C VAL A 125 -22.35 14.29 2.48
N VAL A 126 -21.64 14.20 3.60
CA VAL A 126 -21.83 15.09 4.76
C VAL A 126 -20.53 15.84 5.00
N VAL A 127 -20.61 17.17 5.04
CA VAL A 127 -19.51 18.07 5.40
C VAL A 127 -19.94 18.87 6.61
N GLU A 128 -19.27 18.71 7.74
CA GLU A 128 -19.63 19.33 9.00
C GLU A 128 -19.00 20.71 9.19
N GLN A 129 -19.44 21.38 10.25
CA GLN A 129 -19.08 22.74 10.65
C GLN A 129 -17.56 22.99 10.63
N GLY A 130 -17.14 24.11 10.06
CA GLY A 130 -15.75 24.57 10.03
C GLY A 130 -14.82 23.73 9.16
N ALA A 131 -15.33 22.75 8.43
CA ALA A 131 -14.53 22.00 7.46
C ALA A 131 -14.08 22.88 6.30
N VAL A 132 -12.85 22.67 5.81
CA VAL A 132 -12.26 23.41 4.70
C VAL A 132 -11.84 22.43 3.59
N ILE A 133 -12.54 22.48 2.47
CA ILE A 133 -12.29 21.68 1.29
C ILE A 133 -11.59 22.55 0.24
N GLY A 134 -10.41 22.12 -0.21
CA GLY A 134 -9.64 22.82 -1.25
C GLY A 134 -10.26 22.68 -2.64
N ASP A 135 -9.65 23.32 -3.64
CA ASP A 135 -10.14 23.29 -5.03
C ASP A 135 -9.97 21.92 -5.67
N ARG A 136 -10.85 21.57 -6.59
CA ARG A 136 -10.83 20.33 -7.38
C ARG A 136 -10.80 19.05 -6.54
N VAL A 137 -11.33 19.13 -5.31
CA VAL A 137 -11.51 17.96 -4.45
C VAL A 137 -12.72 17.17 -4.91
N GLU A 138 -12.58 15.84 -4.95
CA GLU A 138 -13.68 14.93 -5.23
C GLU A 138 -14.09 14.16 -3.96
N LEU A 139 -15.30 14.42 -3.48
CA LEU A 139 -15.93 13.64 -2.42
C LEU A 139 -17.00 12.75 -3.03
N HIS A 140 -16.75 11.45 -3.10
CA HIS A 140 -17.68 10.50 -3.71
C HIS A 140 -18.84 10.17 -2.76
N ALA A 141 -19.76 9.30 -3.21
CA ALA A 141 -21.00 9.02 -2.46
C ALA A 141 -20.75 8.62 -1.00
N HIS A 142 -21.54 9.19 -0.09
CA HIS A 142 -21.52 8.87 1.34
C HIS A 142 -20.18 9.14 2.06
N VAL A 143 -19.32 10.00 1.53
CA VAL A 143 -18.15 10.50 2.26
C VAL A 143 -18.63 11.34 3.44
N HIS A 144 -18.01 11.17 4.59
CA HIS A 144 -18.23 11.98 5.79
C HIS A 144 -16.97 12.78 6.11
N VAL A 145 -17.08 14.08 6.19
CA VAL A 145 -16.04 15.03 6.58
C VAL A 145 -16.47 15.70 7.88
N GLY A 146 -15.80 15.36 8.97
CA GLY A 146 -16.10 15.85 10.32
C GLY A 146 -15.73 17.32 10.52
N ARG A 147 -15.99 17.81 11.72
CA ARG A 147 -15.80 19.22 12.09
C ARG A 147 -14.33 19.63 11.98
N GLU A 148 -14.08 20.83 11.47
CA GLU A 148 -12.75 21.43 11.36
C GLU A 148 -11.74 20.58 10.59
N VAL A 149 -12.20 19.62 9.78
CA VAL A 149 -11.34 18.85 8.87
C VAL A 149 -10.83 19.76 7.77
N ARG A 150 -9.59 19.55 7.35
CA ARG A 150 -8.99 20.25 6.21
C ARG A 150 -8.59 19.25 5.14
N ILE A 151 -9.01 19.47 3.89
CA ILE A 151 -8.65 18.64 2.73
C ILE A 151 -8.01 19.53 1.69
N GLY A 152 -6.77 19.21 1.33
CA GLY A 152 -5.99 19.97 0.32
C GLY A 152 -6.48 19.73 -1.11
N HIS A 153 -6.10 20.64 -2.00
CA HIS A 153 -6.49 20.64 -3.41
C HIS A 153 -6.20 19.32 -4.12
N ASP A 154 -6.97 18.99 -5.14
CA ASP A 154 -6.79 17.83 -6.03
C ASP A 154 -6.86 16.48 -5.31
N SER A 155 -7.43 16.41 -4.12
CA SER A 155 -7.57 15.16 -3.35
C SER A 155 -8.90 14.48 -3.66
N MET A 156 -8.88 13.14 -3.68
CA MET A 156 -10.04 12.31 -4.01
C MET A 156 -10.35 11.34 -2.86
N LEU A 157 -11.57 11.42 -2.35
CA LEU A 157 -12.09 10.52 -1.33
C LEU A 157 -13.19 9.67 -1.93
N HIS A 158 -12.92 8.37 -2.05
CA HIS A 158 -13.88 7.42 -2.60
C HIS A 158 -15.05 7.13 -1.68
N SER A 159 -16.08 6.46 -2.21
CA SER A 159 -17.35 6.26 -1.52
C SER A 159 -17.19 5.66 -0.13
N GLY A 160 -17.89 6.22 0.85
CA GLY A 160 -17.93 5.75 2.22
C GLY A 160 -16.71 6.06 3.07
N VAL A 161 -15.75 6.83 2.59
CA VAL A 161 -14.61 7.32 3.40
C VAL A 161 -15.13 8.19 4.54
N ARG A 162 -14.53 8.06 5.72
CA ARG A 162 -14.80 8.89 6.89
C ARG A 162 -13.53 9.58 7.37
N VAL A 163 -13.55 10.90 7.39
CA VAL A 163 -12.48 11.72 7.97
C VAL A 163 -13.09 12.41 9.18
N LEU A 164 -12.66 12.00 10.37
CA LEU A 164 -13.23 12.49 11.62
C LEU A 164 -12.59 13.81 12.08
N ASP A 165 -13.23 14.47 13.05
CA ASP A 165 -12.94 15.84 13.47
C ASP A 165 -11.47 16.21 13.55
N ARG A 166 -11.14 17.41 13.05
CA ARG A 166 -9.81 18.06 13.11
C ARG A 166 -8.68 17.32 12.38
N CYS A 167 -8.98 16.30 11.60
CA CYS A 167 -7.99 15.65 10.75
C CYS A 167 -7.58 16.56 9.59
N VAL A 168 -6.34 16.41 9.15
CA VAL A 168 -5.77 17.19 8.04
C VAL A 168 -5.31 16.23 6.93
N ILE A 169 -5.84 16.44 5.73
CA ILE A 169 -5.46 15.72 4.51
C ILE A 169 -4.76 16.73 3.59
N GLY A 170 -3.56 16.38 3.14
CA GLY A 170 -2.77 17.18 2.20
C GLY A 170 -3.37 17.24 0.79
N LYS A 171 -2.57 17.68 -0.16
CA LYS A 171 -2.95 17.82 -1.57
C LYS A 171 -2.69 16.52 -2.34
N ARG A 172 -3.44 16.29 -3.42
CA ARG A 172 -3.26 15.14 -4.33
C ARG A 172 -3.24 13.80 -3.61
N CYS A 173 -4.06 13.71 -2.57
CA CYS A 173 -4.23 12.48 -1.82
C CYS A 173 -5.39 11.67 -2.38
N THR A 174 -5.23 10.34 -2.39
CA THR A 174 -6.30 9.42 -2.78
C THR A 174 -6.63 8.51 -1.60
N ILE A 175 -7.91 8.49 -1.20
CA ILE A 175 -8.38 7.65 -0.10
C ILE A 175 -9.46 6.72 -0.63
N GLN A 176 -9.19 5.42 -0.59
CA GLN A 176 -10.07 4.38 -1.15
C GLN A 176 -11.28 4.09 -0.25
N SER A 177 -12.28 3.46 -0.85
CA SER A 177 -13.60 3.24 -0.27
C SER A 177 -13.56 2.63 1.13
N GLY A 178 -14.36 3.19 2.04
CA GLY A 178 -14.54 2.69 3.39
C GLY A 178 -13.37 2.91 4.36
N ALA A 179 -12.31 3.60 3.95
CA ALA A 179 -11.23 3.96 4.86
C ALA A 179 -11.72 4.94 5.94
N VAL A 180 -11.17 4.85 7.15
CA VAL A 180 -11.53 5.70 8.30
C VAL A 180 -10.27 6.35 8.86
N LEU A 181 -10.26 7.68 8.90
CA LEU A 181 -9.17 8.47 9.45
C LEU A 181 -9.66 9.23 10.68
N GLY A 182 -8.99 9.05 11.81
CA GLY A 182 -9.25 9.79 13.03
C GLY A 182 -10.21 9.12 14.02
N SER A 183 -10.45 7.80 13.90
CA SER A 183 -11.12 7.05 14.97
C SER A 183 -10.28 7.07 16.26
N ASP A 184 -10.95 6.88 17.41
CA ASP A 184 -10.25 6.81 18.68
C ASP A 184 -9.25 5.64 18.70
N GLY A 185 -8.03 5.91 19.13
CA GLY A 185 -7.03 4.89 19.39
C GLY A 185 -7.43 3.94 20.53
N PHE A 186 -6.82 2.77 20.56
CA PHE A 186 -7.01 1.76 21.60
C PHE A 186 -6.31 2.20 22.90
N GLY A 187 -6.93 3.13 23.61
CA GLY A 187 -6.44 3.69 24.87
C GLY A 187 -7.33 3.30 26.05
N PHE A 188 -6.82 2.46 26.93
CA PHE A 188 -7.53 2.02 28.14
C PHE A 188 -6.58 1.95 29.32
N ALA A 189 -7.02 2.46 30.48
CA ALA A 189 -6.32 2.37 31.75
C ALA A 189 -6.91 1.24 32.61
N PRO A 190 -6.10 0.32 33.16
CA PRO A 190 -6.58 -0.69 34.07
C PRO A 190 -7.07 -0.03 35.38
N LYS A 191 -8.13 -0.60 35.97
CA LYS A 191 -8.66 -0.25 37.27
C LYS A 191 -8.36 -1.34 38.28
N ASP A 192 -8.48 -1.01 39.57
CA ASP A 192 -8.20 -1.94 40.67
C ASP A 192 -9.12 -3.19 40.65
N ASP A 193 -10.31 -3.09 40.08
CA ASP A 193 -11.28 -4.17 39.93
C ASP A 193 -10.99 -5.09 38.72
N GLY A 194 -9.90 -4.84 37.98
CA GLY A 194 -9.53 -5.59 36.77
C GLY A 194 -10.27 -5.14 35.51
N SER A 195 -11.19 -4.17 35.61
CA SER A 195 -11.83 -3.56 34.45
C SER A 195 -10.97 -2.46 33.82
N TYR A 196 -11.43 -1.88 32.69
CA TYR A 196 -10.72 -0.84 31.97
C TYR A 196 -11.53 0.45 31.89
N ALA A 197 -10.87 1.59 32.12
CA ALA A 197 -11.42 2.92 31.84
C ALA A 197 -10.92 3.38 30.48
N LYS A 198 -11.82 3.92 29.63
CA LYS A 198 -11.42 4.55 28.37
C LYS A 198 -10.59 5.80 28.62
N VAL A 199 -9.46 5.91 27.92
CA VAL A 199 -8.65 7.13 27.86
C VAL A 199 -9.11 7.93 26.65
N PRO A 200 -9.62 9.17 26.83
CA PRO A 200 -10.04 10.04 25.72
C PRO A 200 -8.89 10.29 24.74
N GLN A 201 -9.22 10.27 23.46
CA GLN A 201 -8.27 10.51 22.37
C GLN A 201 -8.54 11.89 21.78
N THR A 202 -7.69 12.87 22.13
CA THR A 202 -7.93 14.31 21.84
C THR A 202 -7.13 14.83 20.64
N GLY A 203 -6.18 14.04 20.15
CA GLY A 203 -5.37 14.37 19.00
C GLY A 203 -6.09 14.19 17.66
N ASN A 204 -5.34 14.17 16.57
CA ASN A 204 -5.87 14.02 15.22
C ASN A 204 -4.98 13.12 14.34
N VAL A 205 -5.33 13.04 13.05
CA VAL A 205 -4.50 12.47 11.98
C VAL A 205 -4.05 13.59 11.05
N ILE A 206 -2.78 13.58 10.69
CA ILE A 206 -2.21 14.43 9.62
C ILE A 206 -1.68 13.52 8.51
N MET A 207 -2.25 13.66 7.34
CA MET A 207 -1.78 13.01 6.11
C MET A 207 -1.21 14.10 5.21
N GLU A 208 0.09 14.07 4.96
CA GLU A 208 0.76 15.04 4.09
C GLU A 208 0.43 14.78 2.61
N ASP A 209 0.97 15.61 1.70
CA ASP A 209 0.69 15.56 0.27
C ASP A 209 1.06 14.23 -0.39
N ASP A 210 0.44 13.94 -1.53
CA ASP A 210 0.76 12.81 -2.42
C ASP A 210 0.62 11.42 -1.78
N CYS A 211 -0.14 11.30 -0.69
CA CYS A 211 -0.39 10.03 -0.01
C CYS A 211 -1.55 9.25 -0.63
N GLU A 212 -1.48 7.92 -0.53
CA GLU A 212 -2.60 7.04 -0.88
C GLU A 212 -2.93 6.10 0.27
N VAL A 213 -4.23 5.90 0.53
CA VAL A 213 -4.74 5.01 1.57
C VAL A 213 -5.73 4.05 0.95
N GLY A 214 -5.46 2.76 1.06
CA GLY A 214 -6.26 1.67 0.51
C GLY A 214 -7.61 1.48 1.20
N ALA A 215 -8.44 0.67 0.57
CA ALA A 215 -9.80 0.42 1.03
C ALA A 215 -9.85 -0.21 2.43
N MET A 216 -10.82 0.21 3.25
CA MET A 216 -11.05 -0.30 4.60
C MET A 216 -9.83 -0.19 5.54
N THR A 217 -8.84 0.64 5.21
CA THR A 217 -7.72 0.98 6.09
C THR A 217 -8.18 1.93 7.17
N THR A 218 -7.73 1.69 8.41
CA THR A 218 -8.07 2.51 9.57
C THR A 218 -6.82 3.18 10.14
N ILE A 219 -6.90 4.48 10.39
CA ILE A 219 -5.82 5.30 10.95
C ILE A 219 -6.37 6.02 12.17
N ASP A 220 -5.93 5.58 13.35
CA ASP A 220 -6.40 6.13 14.61
C ASP A 220 -5.79 7.51 14.88
N ARG A 221 -6.58 8.38 15.51
CA ARG A 221 -6.07 9.65 16.03
C ARG A 221 -5.07 9.43 17.15
N ALA A 222 -4.17 10.34 17.33
CA ALA A 222 -3.28 10.35 18.49
C ALA A 222 -4.07 10.58 19.79
N THR A 223 -3.56 10.07 20.90
CA THR A 223 -4.06 10.45 22.24
C THR A 223 -3.89 11.96 22.46
N ILE A 224 -2.69 12.47 22.19
CA ILE A 224 -2.32 13.88 22.19
C ILE A 224 -1.38 14.10 20.99
N GLY A 225 -1.51 15.22 20.31
CA GLY A 225 -0.74 15.50 19.09
C GLY A 225 -1.35 14.83 17.86
N SER A 226 -0.53 14.19 17.03
CA SER A 226 -0.98 13.67 15.74
C SER A 226 -0.41 12.30 15.43
N THR A 227 -1.21 11.44 14.79
CA THR A 227 -0.76 10.30 13.99
C THR A 227 -0.43 10.84 12.61
N ILE A 228 0.76 10.55 12.06
CA ILE A 228 1.30 11.27 10.90
C ILE A 228 1.68 10.31 9.78
N LEU A 229 1.13 10.56 8.59
CA LEU A 229 1.61 9.99 7.33
C LEU A 229 2.37 11.09 6.59
N ARG A 230 3.68 10.88 6.41
CA ARG A 230 4.53 11.82 5.68
C ARG A 230 4.29 11.72 4.17
N ARG A 231 4.73 12.73 3.45
CA ARG A 231 4.51 12.88 2.02
C ARG A 231 4.83 11.61 1.21
N GLY A 232 3.95 11.29 0.26
CA GLY A 232 4.14 10.20 -0.69
C GLY A 232 3.98 8.79 -0.12
N CYS A 233 3.49 8.63 1.12
CA CYS A 233 3.19 7.32 1.67
C CYS A 233 2.10 6.60 0.87
N LYS A 234 2.25 5.29 0.70
CA LYS A 234 1.27 4.42 0.03
C LYS A 234 0.90 3.26 0.95
N LEU A 235 -0.32 3.27 1.44
CA LEU A 235 -0.89 2.24 2.28
C LEU A 235 -1.90 1.44 1.46
N ASP A 236 -1.75 0.14 1.43
CA ASP A 236 -2.68 -0.78 0.77
C ASP A 236 -3.93 -1.01 1.63
N ASN A 237 -4.74 -1.98 1.28
CA ASN A 237 -6.04 -2.25 1.89
C ASN A 237 -5.93 -2.91 3.26
N LEU A 238 -6.94 -2.69 4.14
CA LEU A 238 -7.10 -3.37 5.42
C LEU A 238 -5.90 -3.19 6.37
N ILE A 239 -5.25 -2.06 6.33
CA ILE A 239 -4.13 -1.73 7.24
C ILE A 239 -4.70 -1.09 8.50
N GLN A 240 -4.13 -1.42 9.67
CA GLN A 240 -4.37 -0.72 10.92
C GLN A 240 -3.13 0.11 11.29
N VAL A 241 -3.31 1.42 11.36
CA VAL A 241 -2.32 2.35 11.92
C VAL A 241 -2.85 2.86 13.26
N ALA A 242 -2.22 2.45 14.35
CA ALA A 242 -2.65 2.87 15.68
C ALA A 242 -2.22 4.30 16.04
N HIS A 243 -2.70 4.78 17.18
CA HIS A 243 -2.48 6.14 17.67
C HIS A 243 -1.00 6.52 17.79
N ASN A 244 -0.69 7.78 17.52
CA ASN A 244 0.68 8.35 17.68
C ASN A 244 1.75 7.69 16.80
N VAL A 245 1.36 6.96 15.75
CA VAL A 245 2.29 6.40 14.77
C VAL A 245 2.75 7.51 13.82
N THR A 246 4.03 7.46 13.45
CA THR A 246 4.57 8.28 12.36
C THR A 246 5.10 7.36 11.26
N ILE A 247 4.62 7.56 10.02
CA ILE A 247 5.11 6.86 8.83
C ILE A 247 5.91 7.83 7.99
N GLY A 248 7.18 7.51 7.75
CA GLY A 248 8.13 8.35 7.04
C GLY A 248 7.84 8.45 5.53
N GLU A 249 8.40 9.49 4.92
CA GLU A 249 8.20 9.87 3.52
C GLU A 249 8.42 8.72 2.54
N SER A 250 7.54 8.59 1.53
CA SER A 250 7.63 7.60 0.45
C SER A 250 7.72 6.14 0.94
N THR A 251 7.20 5.84 2.12
CA THR A 251 7.09 4.47 2.63
C THR A 251 5.86 3.79 2.05
N VAL A 252 6.04 2.52 1.65
CA VAL A 252 4.96 1.69 1.10
C VAL A 252 4.68 0.51 2.03
N ILE A 253 3.40 0.25 2.28
CA ILE A 253 2.93 -0.79 3.21
C ILE A 253 1.85 -1.61 2.51
N ALA A 254 2.09 -2.92 2.38
CA ALA A 254 1.14 -3.83 1.76
C ALA A 254 0.03 -4.27 2.72
N ALA A 255 -1.02 -4.83 2.15
CA ALA A 255 -2.30 -5.11 2.80
C ALA A 255 -2.22 -5.92 4.11
N GLN A 256 -3.20 -5.67 4.99
CA GLN A 256 -3.41 -6.40 6.25
C GLN A 256 -2.26 -6.24 7.26
N THR A 257 -1.43 -5.22 7.13
CA THR A 257 -0.37 -4.91 8.11
C THR A 257 -0.95 -4.15 9.28
N GLY A 258 -0.54 -4.53 10.50
CA GLY A 258 -0.89 -3.86 11.75
C GLY A 258 0.32 -3.14 12.36
N ILE A 259 0.16 -1.87 12.72
CA ILE A 259 1.20 -1.05 13.34
C ILE A 259 0.68 -0.58 14.69
N ALA A 260 1.30 -1.03 15.76
CA ALA A 260 0.91 -0.66 17.12
C ALA A 260 1.35 0.77 17.48
N GLY A 261 0.69 1.31 18.51
CA GLY A 261 0.81 2.72 18.89
C GLY A 261 2.23 3.21 19.19
N SER A 262 2.44 4.50 18.99
CA SER A 262 3.70 5.23 19.28
C SER A 262 4.92 4.70 18.52
N THR A 263 4.73 4.00 17.42
CA THR A 263 5.79 3.48 16.56
C THR A 263 6.18 4.51 15.50
N THR A 264 7.47 4.62 15.22
CA THR A 264 8.01 5.47 14.16
C THR A 264 8.60 4.61 13.04
N ILE A 265 8.05 4.72 11.85
CA ILE A 265 8.57 4.08 10.64
C ILE A 265 9.34 5.12 9.84
N GLY A 266 10.56 4.81 9.46
CA GLY A 266 11.43 5.68 8.67
C GLY A 266 10.93 5.90 7.24
N ALA A 267 11.62 6.76 6.51
CA ALA A 267 11.34 7.06 5.11
C ALA A 267 11.77 5.91 4.18
N LYS A 268 11.09 5.78 3.03
CA LYS A 268 11.41 4.83 1.95
C LYS A 268 11.48 3.37 2.40
N CYS A 269 10.70 3.02 3.42
CA CYS A 269 10.54 1.63 3.84
C CYS A 269 9.59 0.87 2.92
N MET A 270 9.81 -0.44 2.81
CA MET A 270 8.93 -1.36 2.07
C MET A 270 8.45 -2.45 3.02
N ILE A 271 7.18 -2.43 3.38
CA ILE A 271 6.60 -3.35 4.36
C ILE A 271 5.65 -4.30 3.63
N GLY A 272 5.95 -5.59 3.69
CA GLY A 272 5.14 -6.65 3.08
C GLY A 272 3.79 -6.82 3.76
N GLY A 273 2.90 -7.59 3.12
CA GLY A 273 1.55 -7.83 3.66
C GLY A 273 1.55 -8.68 4.92
N GLN A 274 0.53 -8.47 5.75
CA GLN A 274 0.33 -9.21 7.00
C GLN A 274 1.49 -9.10 7.99
N VAL A 275 2.22 -8.00 7.99
CA VAL A 275 3.26 -7.71 8.96
C VAL A 275 2.63 -7.17 10.25
N GLY A 276 3.08 -7.66 11.40
CA GLY A 276 2.76 -7.10 12.72
C GLY A 276 3.95 -6.30 13.25
N ILE A 277 3.74 -5.04 13.62
CA ILE A 277 4.78 -4.19 14.20
C ILE A 277 4.36 -3.80 15.62
N GLY A 278 5.18 -4.15 16.60
CA GLY A 278 4.97 -3.84 18.01
C GLY A 278 4.97 -2.34 18.30
N GLY A 279 4.44 -1.98 19.47
CA GLY A 279 4.36 -0.58 19.91
C GLY A 279 5.71 0.00 20.35
N HIS A 280 5.81 1.34 20.30
CA HIS A 280 6.98 2.10 20.75
C HIS A 280 8.29 1.74 20.05
N LEU A 281 8.22 1.23 18.83
CA LEU A 281 9.38 0.83 18.05
C LEU A 281 9.82 1.93 17.06
N THR A 282 11.10 1.84 16.67
CA THR A 282 11.66 2.64 15.58
C THR A 282 12.17 1.75 14.48
N ILE A 283 11.71 1.99 13.25
CA ILE A 283 12.14 1.29 12.04
C ILE A 283 13.00 2.26 11.23
N ALA A 284 14.26 1.91 10.98
CA ALA A 284 15.20 2.77 10.26
C ALA A 284 14.79 2.97 8.79
N ASN A 285 15.23 4.09 8.20
CA ASN A 285 14.95 4.44 6.81
C ASN A 285 15.39 3.32 5.84
N GLY A 286 14.58 3.10 4.80
CA GLY A 286 14.88 2.13 3.73
C GLY A 286 14.77 0.67 4.15
N SER A 287 14.32 0.36 5.37
CA SER A 287 14.11 -1.01 5.82
C SER A 287 13.09 -1.72 4.94
N LYS A 288 13.36 -2.99 4.62
CA LYS A 288 12.44 -3.87 3.90
C LYS A 288 11.99 -4.99 4.83
N ILE A 289 10.70 -5.17 4.99
CA ILE A 289 10.15 -6.20 5.86
C ILE A 289 9.33 -7.17 5.00
N ALA A 290 9.77 -8.43 4.97
CA ALA A 290 9.08 -9.47 4.20
C ALA A 290 7.68 -9.76 4.77
N ALA A 291 6.76 -10.22 3.91
CA ALA A 291 5.40 -10.54 4.31
C ALA A 291 5.35 -11.53 5.48
N LYS A 292 4.30 -11.41 6.32
CA LYS A 292 4.05 -12.26 7.50
C LYS A 292 5.13 -12.20 8.58
N SER A 293 5.95 -11.15 8.60
CA SER A 293 6.94 -10.96 9.66
C SER A 293 6.33 -10.32 10.89
N GLY A 294 6.87 -10.65 12.08
CA GLY A 294 6.54 -10.04 13.35
C GLY A 294 7.71 -9.20 13.86
N VAL A 295 7.55 -7.89 13.99
CA VAL A 295 8.58 -6.98 14.47
C VAL A 295 8.34 -6.69 15.95
N SER A 296 9.13 -7.28 16.82
CA SER A 296 9.04 -7.14 18.29
C SER A 296 10.12 -6.23 18.89
N ALA A 297 11.06 -5.73 18.08
CA ALA A 297 12.13 -4.84 18.51
C ALA A 297 12.45 -3.82 17.42
N SER A 298 13.03 -2.67 17.81
CA SER A 298 13.42 -1.62 16.87
C SER A 298 14.47 -2.12 15.87
N LEU A 299 14.26 -1.77 14.59
CA LEU A 299 15.17 -2.10 13.48
C LEU A 299 16.05 -0.86 13.21
N LYS A 300 17.28 -0.90 13.69
CA LYS A 300 18.17 0.29 13.71
C LYS A 300 19.00 0.46 12.44
N ASP A 301 19.22 -0.60 11.68
CA ASP A 301 20.11 -0.59 10.53
C ASP A 301 19.33 -0.18 9.27
N LYS A 302 19.81 0.86 8.60
CA LYS A 302 19.19 1.40 7.38
C LYS A 302 19.32 0.44 6.19
N GLY A 303 18.28 0.34 5.39
CA GLY A 303 18.29 -0.36 4.10
C GLY A 303 18.32 -1.89 4.19
N LEU A 304 18.31 -2.47 5.39
CA LEU A 304 18.32 -3.93 5.55
C LEU A 304 16.95 -4.54 5.25
N THR A 305 17.00 -5.80 4.85
CA THR A 305 15.82 -6.65 4.68
C THR A 305 15.69 -7.59 5.86
N TYR A 306 14.48 -7.63 6.44
CA TYR A 306 14.12 -8.43 7.60
C TYR A 306 13.04 -9.44 7.24
N GLN A 307 13.07 -10.61 7.89
CA GLN A 307 12.06 -11.66 7.71
C GLN A 307 11.92 -12.46 9.00
N GLY A 308 10.75 -13.02 9.21
CA GLY A 308 10.46 -13.98 10.28
C GLY A 308 9.62 -13.41 11.42
N ASN A 309 9.38 -14.28 12.41
CA ASN A 309 8.71 -13.91 13.65
C ASN A 309 9.45 -14.58 14.82
N PRO A 310 10.25 -13.83 15.60
CA PRO A 310 10.53 -12.41 15.42
C PRO A 310 11.30 -12.10 14.12
N ALA A 311 11.13 -10.89 13.57
CA ALA A 311 11.82 -10.48 12.35
C ALA A 311 13.32 -10.30 12.61
N MET A 312 14.13 -10.92 11.77
CA MET A 312 15.59 -10.84 11.80
C MET A 312 16.13 -10.54 10.39
N PRO A 313 17.40 -10.13 10.24
CA PRO A 313 17.99 -9.94 8.92
C PRO A 313 17.80 -11.17 8.03
N ILE A 314 17.36 -10.95 6.78
CA ILE A 314 16.92 -12.06 5.91
C ILE A 314 17.98 -13.13 5.70
N LYS A 315 19.26 -12.74 5.61
CA LYS A 315 20.37 -13.70 5.50
C LYS A 315 20.46 -14.63 6.72
N GLN A 316 20.25 -14.08 7.93
CA GLN A 316 20.25 -14.86 9.17
C GLN A 316 19.03 -15.79 9.21
N PHE A 317 17.84 -15.30 8.85
CA PHE A 317 16.63 -16.09 8.76
C PHE A 317 16.78 -17.28 7.80
N GLN A 318 17.30 -17.02 6.61
CA GLN A 318 17.56 -18.07 5.61
C GLN A 318 18.58 -19.10 6.09
N ALA A 319 19.69 -18.65 6.69
CA ALA A 319 20.71 -19.53 7.24
C ALA A 319 20.13 -20.41 8.37
N PHE A 320 19.35 -19.83 9.27
CA PHE A 320 18.64 -20.55 10.34
C PHE A 320 17.71 -21.63 9.79
N HIS A 321 16.87 -21.30 8.79
CA HIS A 321 15.97 -22.29 8.20
C HIS A 321 16.71 -23.40 7.42
N ILE A 322 17.83 -23.07 6.77
CA ILE A 322 18.67 -24.08 6.12
C ILE A 322 19.28 -25.02 7.17
N ALA A 323 19.77 -24.47 8.28
CA ALA A 323 20.32 -25.26 9.37
C ALA A 323 19.26 -26.20 9.98
N LEU A 324 18.05 -25.68 10.26
CA LEU A 324 16.93 -26.49 10.76
C LEU A 324 16.55 -27.62 9.80
N ARG A 325 16.47 -27.35 8.49
CA ARG A 325 16.18 -28.40 7.48
C ARG A 325 17.28 -29.45 7.40
N ARG A 326 18.54 -29.08 7.61
CA ARG A 326 19.65 -30.02 7.68
C ARG A 326 19.56 -30.88 8.94
N LEU A 327 19.31 -30.27 10.08
CA LEU A 327 19.13 -30.98 11.37
C LEU A 327 17.97 -31.98 11.30
N ALA A 328 16.83 -31.60 10.70
CA ALA A 328 15.68 -32.50 10.54
C ALA A 328 15.95 -33.73 9.65
N ARG A 329 17.04 -33.74 8.88
CA ARG A 329 17.46 -34.88 8.03
C ARG A 329 18.50 -35.77 8.74
N ILE A 330 19.01 -35.36 9.88
CA ILE A 330 19.97 -36.11 10.66
C ILE A 330 19.18 -36.97 11.67
N PRO A 331 19.36 -38.27 11.72
CA PRO A 331 18.76 -39.12 12.74
C PRO A 331 19.47 -38.86 14.06
N LEU A 332 19.15 -37.72 14.70
CA LEU A 332 19.86 -37.26 15.92
C LEU A 332 19.72 -38.25 17.09
N THR A 333 18.54 -38.83 17.26
CA THR A 333 18.27 -39.81 18.33
C THR A 333 19.18 -41.02 18.15
N GLU A 334 19.18 -41.64 16.97
CA GLU A 334 20.02 -42.81 16.66
C GLU A 334 21.52 -42.51 16.82
N ARG A 335 21.95 -41.32 16.46
CA ARG A 335 23.36 -40.90 16.59
C ARG A 335 23.73 -40.60 18.03
N LEU A 336 22.82 -40.04 18.84
CA LEU A 336 23.04 -39.84 20.26
C LEU A 336 23.12 -41.19 21.01
N GLU A 337 22.20 -42.11 20.75
CA GLU A 337 22.23 -43.46 21.27
C GLU A 337 23.55 -44.19 20.94
N ALA A 338 24.00 -44.11 19.68
CA ALA A 338 25.28 -44.70 19.26
C ALA A 338 26.49 -44.05 19.95
N ILE A 339 26.44 -42.74 20.23
CA ILE A 339 27.49 -42.04 20.98
C ILE A 339 27.46 -42.41 22.46
N GLU A 340 26.29 -42.51 23.06
CA GLU A 340 26.13 -42.94 24.44
C GLU A 340 26.61 -44.38 24.67
N GLU A 341 26.28 -45.29 23.74
CA GLU A 341 26.82 -46.66 23.72
C GLU A 341 28.36 -46.70 23.57
N ALA A 342 28.89 -45.89 22.63
CA ALA A 342 30.33 -45.85 22.38
C ALA A 342 31.14 -45.23 23.53
N LEU A 343 30.52 -44.34 24.30
CA LEU A 343 31.15 -43.72 25.47
C LEU A 343 30.95 -44.48 26.79
N ASN A 344 30.25 -45.65 26.79
CA ASN A 344 29.87 -46.38 28.00
C ASN A 344 29.23 -45.47 29.06
N PHE A 345 28.32 -44.60 28.65
CA PHE A 345 27.62 -43.69 29.53
C PHE A 345 26.61 -44.53 30.35
N ASP A 346 27.04 -44.97 31.52
CA ASP A 346 26.25 -45.80 32.45
C ASP A 346 25.10 -44.89 32.99
N GLN A 347 23.86 -45.32 32.81
CA GLN A 347 22.67 -44.58 33.23
C GLN A 347 22.45 -44.57 34.78
N THR A 348 23.49 -44.81 35.56
CA THR A 348 23.38 -44.91 37.02
C THR A 348 23.55 -43.59 37.80
N THR A 349 23.55 -42.44 37.15
CA THR A 349 23.66 -41.15 37.85
C THR A 349 22.54 -40.13 37.52
N SER A 350 21.29 -40.58 37.57
CA SER A 350 20.13 -39.66 37.54
C SER A 350 19.23 -39.76 38.77
N ASP A 351 19.83 -39.78 39.96
CA ASP A 351 19.12 -39.51 41.21
C ASP A 351 19.72 -38.28 41.91
N VAL A 352 19.66 -37.14 41.28
CA VAL A 352 19.79 -35.85 41.99
C VAL A 352 18.39 -35.25 42.10
N GLY A 353 17.80 -35.52 43.27
CA GLY A 353 16.50 -35.02 43.64
C GLY A 353 16.40 -33.51 43.51
N VAL A 354 15.52 -33.07 42.65
CA VAL A 354 15.07 -31.67 42.63
C VAL A 354 14.03 -31.49 43.73
N ASN A 355 14.54 -31.05 44.89
CA ASN A 355 13.68 -30.58 45.96
C ASN A 355 12.97 -29.31 45.55
N HIS A 356 11.69 -29.38 45.23
CA HIS A 356 10.79 -28.26 45.13
C HIS A 356 10.47 -27.72 46.53
N SER A 357 11.25 -26.76 47.03
CA SER A 357 10.81 -25.90 48.12
C SER A 357 10.09 -24.69 47.56
N ARG A 358 8.81 -24.61 47.86
CA ARG A 358 7.97 -23.42 47.68
C ARG A 358 8.51 -22.29 48.59
N GLY A 359 8.64 -21.08 48.04
CA GLY A 359 8.82 -19.79 48.66
C GLY A 359 8.34 -18.70 47.73
#